data_9e85fa16c3ace406979a8781035376e8
#
_entry.id   9e85fa16c3ace406979a8781035376e8
#
_cell.length_a   1.000
_cell.length_b   1.000
_cell.length_c   1.000
_cell.angle_alpha   90.00
_cell.angle_beta   90.00
_cell.angle_gamma   90.00
#
_symmetry.space_group_name_H-M   'P 1'
#
loop_
_entity.id
_entity.type
_entity.pdbx_description
1 polymer ?
#
loop_
_entity_poly.entity_id
_entity_poly.type
_entity_poly.pdbx_seq_one_letter_code
_entity_poly.pdbx_strand_id
1 'polypeptide(L)'
;MTIDFHTSFYFHPEGEGVLFGMSDPATPPGDDTRVDWSFLDRITAVAQHRWPPLLEARVKTAWAGLYENTPDFQPLIGTLRAGLWIAAGFSGHGFMMAPVVGKWLAAWIVDGVTPVDLGAFAPDRFAAGARGEPERNVV
;
A
#
# COMPACT_ATOMS: atom_id res chain seq x y z
N MET A 1 -4.68 -14.80 -0.05
CA MET A 1 -4.75 -13.67 0.90
C MET A 1 -6.20 -13.33 1.17
N THR A 2 -6.57 -13.08 2.41
CA THR A 2 -7.89 -12.56 2.82
C THR A 2 -7.68 -11.16 3.40
N ILE A 3 -8.53 -10.22 3.00
CA ILE A 3 -8.44 -8.81 3.42
C ILE A 3 -9.82 -8.36 3.89
N ASP A 4 -9.89 -7.75 5.07
CA ASP A 4 -11.06 -7.02 5.55
C ASP A 4 -10.84 -5.51 5.33
N PHE A 5 -11.40 -4.97 4.28
CA PHE A 5 -11.27 -3.54 3.93
C PHE A 5 -11.89 -2.58 4.96
N HIS A 6 -12.73 -3.08 5.88
CA HIS A 6 -13.28 -2.24 6.93
C HIS A 6 -12.26 -1.93 8.04
N THR A 7 -11.42 -2.91 8.36
CA THR A 7 -10.44 -2.82 9.43
C THR A 7 -9.00 -2.77 8.93
N SER A 8 -8.78 -2.94 7.64
CA SER A 8 -7.48 -3.21 7.00
C SER A 8 -6.76 -4.48 7.48
N PHE A 9 -7.44 -5.33 8.25
CA PHE A 9 -6.86 -6.59 8.69
C PHE A 9 -6.73 -7.57 7.53
N TYR A 10 -5.55 -8.15 7.39
CA TYR A 10 -5.30 -9.16 6.36
C TYR A 10 -4.51 -10.34 6.92
N PHE A 11 -4.67 -11.48 6.28
CA PHE A 11 -3.88 -12.67 6.57
C PHE A 11 -3.78 -13.61 5.38
N HIS A 12 -2.73 -14.43 5.36
CA HIS A 12 -2.57 -15.51 4.40
C HIS A 12 -1.64 -16.59 4.96
N PRO A 13 -1.70 -17.83 4.45
CA PRO A 13 -0.72 -18.87 4.78
C PRO A 13 0.70 -18.41 4.41
N GLU A 14 1.66 -18.67 5.29
CA GLU A 14 3.08 -18.40 5.05
C GLU A 14 3.93 -19.53 5.64
N GLY A 15 4.46 -20.40 4.75
CA GLY A 15 5.12 -21.63 5.16
C GLY A 15 4.20 -22.51 6.02
N GLU A 16 4.65 -22.88 7.21
CA GLU A 16 3.87 -23.65 8.18
C GLU A 16 3.01 -22.76 9.10
N GLY A 17 3.04 -21.46 8.89
CA GLY A 17 2.35 -20.48 9.72
C GLY A 17 1.38 -19.61 8.95
N VAL A 18 1.13 -18.46 9.52
CA VAL A 18 0.27 -17.42 8.94
C VAL A 18 0.96 -16.07 9.07
N LEU A 19 1.02 -15.35 7.98
CA LEU A 19 1.33 -13.92 8.00
C LEU A 19 0.01 -13.16 8.16
N PHE A 20 0.00 -12.20 9.06
CA PHE A 20 -1.12 -11.30 9.26
C PHE A 20 -0.63 -9.88 9.54
N GLY A 21 -1.47 -8.92 9.27
CA GLY A 21 -1.17 -7.52 9.53
C GLY A 21 -2.42 -6.65 9.51
N MET A 22 -2.20 -5.40 9.84
CA MET A 22 -3.24 -4.36 9.83
C MET A 22 -2.56 -3.00 9.78
N SER A 23 -3.14 -2.04 9.05
CA SER A 23 -2.69 -0.65 9.09
C SER A 23 -3.14 0.03 10.39
N ASP A 24 -2.36 1.00 10.84
CA ASP A 24 -2.76 1.90 11.92
C ASP A 24 -2.89 3.35 11.42
N PRO A 25 -4.11 3.80 11.09
CA PRO A 25 -4.34 5.17 10.63
C PRO A 25 -4.05 6.24 11.71
N ALA A 26 -3.90 5.84 12.97
CA ALA A 26 -3.54 6.74 14.06
C ALA A 26 -2.04 6.96 14.19
N THR A 27 -1.22 6.17 13.50
CA THR A 27 0.24 6.37 13.51
C THR A 27 0.57 7.71 12.80
N PRO A 28 1.30 8.61 13.48
CA PRO A 28 1.70 9.87 12.85
C PRO A 28 2.67 9.62 11.69
N PRO A 29 2.67 10.47 10.66
CA PRO A 29 3.66 10.38 9.59
C PRO A 29 5.08 10.43 10.13
N GLY A 30 5.96 9.56 9.60
CA GLY A 30 7.35 9.45 10.03
C GLY A 30 8.08 8.32 9.31
N ASP A 31 9.29 8.04 9.75
CA ASP A 31 10.17 7.01 9.21
C ASP A 31 10.52 5.91 10.24
N ASP A 32 9.81 5.87 11.38
CA ASP A 32 10.02 4.88 12.43
C ASP A 32 9.44 3.53 12.03
N THR A 33 10.31 2.53 11.85
CA THR A 33 9.94 1.15 11.52
C THR A 33 10.11 0.20 12.71
N ARG A 34 10.24 0.73 13.93
CA ARG A 34 10.24 -0.12 15.13
C ARG A 34 8.86 -0.72 15.35
N VAL A 35 8.85 -1.99 15.76
CA VAL A 35 7.59 -2.67 16.08
C VAL A 35 6.98 -2.09 17.36
N ASP A 36 5.77 -1.56 17.24
CA ASP A 36 4.95 -1.23 18.41
C ASP A 36 4.15 -2.47 18.83
N TRP A 37 4.61 -3.11 19.88
CA TRP A 37 3.96 -4.31 20.41
C TRP A 37 2.59 -4.04 21.02
N SER A 38 2.28 -2.80 21.43
CA SER A 38 0.95 -2.45 21.92
C SER A 38 -0.12 -2.54 20.82
N PHE A 39 0.30 -2.43 19.54
CA PHE A 39 -0.58 -2.59 18.39
C PHE A 39 -1.12 -4.02 18.24
N LEU A 40 -0.40 -5.03 18.80
CA LEU A 40 -0.86 -6.42 18.77
C LEU A 40 -2.21 -6.60 19.47
N ASP A 41 -2.48 -5.85 20.53
CA ASP A 41 -3.77 -5.90 21.23
C ASP A 41 -4.92 -5.46 20.32
N ARG A 42 -4.69 -4.48 19.48
CA ARG A 42 -5.67 -4.01 18.48
C ARG A 42 -5.89 -5.04 17.38
N ILE A 43 -4.82 -5.65 16.89
CA ILE A 43 -4.92 -6.73 15.88
C ILE A 43 -5.68 -7.93 16.45
N THR A 44 -5.38 -8.35 17.68
CA THR A 44 -6.05 -9.49 18.32
C THR A 44 -7.54 -9.24 18.55
N ALA A 45 -7.93 -8.00 18.89
CA ALA A 45 -9.34 -7.63 19.03
C ALA A 45 -10.10 -7.77 17.68
N VAL A 46 -9.47 -7.40 16.56
CA VAL A 46 -10.07 -7.60 15.22
C VAL A 46 -10.07 -9.07 14.85
N ALA A 47 -8.96 -9.79 15.06
CA ALA A 47 -8.83 -11.20 14.74
C ALA A 47 -9.87 -12.07 15.49
N GLN A 48 -10.21 -11.71 16.71
CA GLN A 48 -11.25 -12.38 17.49
C GLN A 48 -12.60 -12.49 16.73
N HIS A 49 -12.91 -11.49 15.94
CA HIS A 49 -14.15 -11.45 15.15
C HIS A 49 -13.96 -11.98 13.72
N ARG A 50 -12.78 -11.80 13.12
CA ARG A 50 -12.54 -12.11 11.72
C ARG A 50 -11.97 -13.50 11.50
N TRP A 51 -11.07 -13.92 12.37
CA TRP A 51 -10.43 -15.23 12.31
C TRP A 51 -9.97 -15.70 13.70
N PRO A 52 -10.89 -16.19 14.56
CA PRO A 52 -10.58 -16.58 15.95
C PRO A 52 -9.42 -17.57 16.11
N PRO A 53 -9.13 -18.50 15.19
CA PRO A 53 -8.01 -19.42 15.34
C PRO A 53 -6.65 -18.73 15.48
N LEU A 54 -6.51 -17.49 15.02
CA LEU A 54 -5.26 -16.73 15.18
C LEU A 54 -4.89 -16.49 16.65
N LEU A 55 -5.88 -16.43 17.55
CA LEU A 55 -5.65 -16.18 18.97
C LEU A 55 -4.93 -17.34 19.69
N GLU A 56 -4.93 -18.53 19.10
CA GLU A 56 -4.22 -19.71 19.60
C GLU A 56 -2.77 -19.78 19.11
N ALA A 57 -2.42 -18.94 18.14
CA ALA A 57 -1.10 -18.91 17.54
C ALA A 57 -0.08 -18.18 18.44
N ARG A 58 1.19 -18.47 18.19
CA ARG A 58 2.30 -17.75 18.81
C ARG A 58 2.95 -16.84 17.77
N VAL A 59 3.25 -15.61 18.14
CA VAL A 59 4.01 -14.71 17.29
C VAL A 59 5.44 -15.22 17.18
N LYS A 60 5.86 -15.55 15.96
CA LYS A 60 7.22 -16.01 15.66
C LYS A 60 8.16 -14.83 15.41
N THR A 61 7.70 -13.84 14.69
CA THR A 61 8.43 -12.62 14.36
C THR A 61 7.45 -11.51 13.98
N ALA A 62 7.90 -10.27 14.05
CA ALA A 62 7.12 -9.12 13.61
C ALA A 62 8.06 -8.07 12.99
N TRP A 63 7.50 -7.26 12.12
CA TRP A 63 8.15 -6.07 11.55
C TRP A 63 7.12 -5.00 11.27
N ALA A 64 7.56 -3.77 11.15
CA ALA A 64 6.77 -2.66 10.66
C ALA A 64 7.37 -2.16 9.35
N GLY A 65 6.50 -1.68 8.46
CA GLY A 65 6.87 -1.07 7.18
C GLY A 65 6.24 0.30 7.04
N LEU A 66 6.72 1.07 6.08
CA LEU A 66 6.18 2.38 5.75
C LEU A 66 5.31 2.26 4.50
N TYR A 67 4.18 2.97 4.51
CA TYR A 67 3.41 3.26 3.32
C TYR A 67 3.74 4.67 2.83
N GLU A 68 4.17 4.80 1.59
CA GLU A 68 4.34 6.09 0.92
C GLU A 68 2.98 6.57 0.40
N ASN A 69 2.23 7.24 1.26
CA ASN A 69 0.90 7.71 0.94
C ASN A 69 0.93 9.04 0.17
N THR A 70 0.19 9.09 -0.92
CA THR A 70 -0.18 10.34 -1.59
C THR A 70 -1.46 10.92 -0.97
N PRO A 71 -1.79 12.20 -1.22
CA PRO A 71 -3.02 12.81 -0.69
C PRO A 71 -4.33 12.12 -1.07
N ASP A 72 -4.33 11.35 -2.17
CA ASP A 72 -5.48 10.60 -2.69
C ASP A 72 -5.28 9.09 -2.63
N PHE A 73 -4.19 8.62 -2.02
CA PHE A 73 -3.80 7.21 -1.95
C PHE A 73 -3.61 6.51 -3.32
N GLN A 74 -3.57 7.29 -4.41
CA GLN A 74 -3.28 6.80 -5.75
C GLN A 74 -1.81 7.03 -6.11
N PRO A 75 -1.16 6.14 -6.89
CA PRO A 75 0.24 6.30 -7.23
C PRO A 75 0.51 7.52 -8.09
N LEU A 76 1.76 7.96 -8.10
CA LEU A 76 2.33 8.90 -9.05
C LEU A 76 3.05 8.11 -10.14
N ILE A 77 2.58 8.21 -11.39
CA ILE A 77 3.18 7.49 -12.51
C ILE A 77 3.34 8.46 -13.67
N GLY A 78 4.58 8.68 -14.12
CA GLY A 78 4.82 9.54 -15.28
C GLY A 78 6.14 10.28 -15.26
N THR A 79 6.18 11.38 -15.99
CA THR A 79 7.34 12.27 -16.11
C THR A 79 7.23 13.43 -15.12
N LEU A 80 8.27 13.63 -14.32
CA LEU A 80 8.44 14.83 -13.49
C LEU A 80 9.07 15.99 -14.29
N ARG A 81 10.00 15.66 -15.16
CA ARG A 81 10.67 16.57 -16.11
C ARG A 81 11.35 15.74 -17.18
N ALA A 82 11.83 16.39 -18.24
CA ALA A 82 12.54 15.71 -19.31
C ALA A 82 13.64 14.77 -18.76
N GLY A 83 13.57 13.50 -19.12
CA GLY A 83 14.50 12.46 -18.70
C GLY A 83 14.35 11.94 -17.27
N LEU A 84 13.38 12.44 -16.49
CA LEU A 84 13.12 11.97 -15.12
C LEU A 84 11.70 11.44 -14.98
N TRP A 85 11.59 10.16 -14.70
CA TRP A 85 10.35 9.42 -14.55
C TRP A 85 10.11 9.03 -13.09
N ILE A 86 8.86 8.88 -12.71
CA ILE A 86 8.46 8.45 -11.38
C ILE A 86 7.43 7.32 -11.45
N ALA A 87 7.55 6.38 -10.53
CA ALA A 87 6.51 5.44 -10.11
C ALA A 87 6.64 5.29 -8.58
N ALA A 88 5.81 5.98 -7.83
CA ALA A 88 5.90 6.04 -6.36
C ALA A 88 4.54 6.33 -5.74
N GLY A 89 4.46 6.28 -4.41
CA GLY A 89 3.25 6.63 -3.69
C GLY A 89 2.12 5.62 -3.85
N PHE A 90 2.44 4.34 -3.86
CA PHE A 90 1.47 3.26 -4.10
C PHE A 90 0.62 2.90 -2.88
N SER A 91 0.83 3.56 -1.75
CA SER A 91 -0.01 3.44 -0.55
C SER A 91 -0.25 1.97 -0.12
N GLY A 92 0.82 1.15 -0.14
CA GLY A 92 0.79 -0.26 0.22
C GLY A 92 0.51 -1.25 -0.93
N HIS A 93 0.08 -0.79 -2.12
CA HIS A 93 -0.27 -1.66 -3.26
C HIS A 93 0.86 -1.88 -4.28
N GLY A 94 2.01 -1.24 -4.10
CA GLY A 94 3.07 -1.17 -5.10
C GLY A 94 3.60 -2.52 -5.57
N PHE A 95 3.75 -3.48 -4.66
CA PHE A 95 4.29 -4.79 -4.99
C PHE A 95 3.44 -5.52 -6.04
N MET A 96 2.12 -5.57 -5.85
CA MET A 96 1.22 -6.25 -6.79
C MET A 96 1.09 -5.50 -8.13
N MET A 97 1.26 -4.19 -8.14
CA MET A 97 1.12 -3.35 -9.33
C MET A 97 2.43 -3.24 -10.12
N ALA A 98 3.59 -3.51 -9.51
CA ALA A 98 4.90 -3.29 -10.10
C ALA A 98 5.10 -3.93 -11.49
N PRO A 99 4.65 -5.18 -11.79
CA PRO A 99 4.83 -5.76 -13.10
C PRO A 99 4.13 -5.00 -14.22
N VAL A 100 2.89 -4.59 -13.98
CA VAL A 100 2.11 -3.87 -15.00
C VAL A 100 2.57 -2.43 -15.15
N VAL A 101 2.86 -1.75 -14.05
CA VAL A 101 3.37 -0.37 -14.08
C VAL A 101 4.74 -0.31 -14.74
N GLY A 102 5.62 -1.27 -14.45
CA GLY A 102 6.92 -1.37 -15.11
C GLY A 102 6.80 -1.55 -16.62
N LYS A 103 5.85 -2.38 -17.08
CA LYS A 103 5.56 -2.57 -18.50
C LYS A 103 5.06 -1.27 -19.16
N TRP A 104 4.15 -0.54 -18.51
CA TRP A 104 3.61 0.70 -19.04
C TRP A 104 4.66 1.81 -19.11
N LEU A 105 5.47 1.96 -18.06
CA LEU A 105 6.56 2.94 -18.06
C LEU A 105 7.62 2.59 -19.12
N ALA A 106 7.99 1.33 -19.28
CA ALA A 106 8.94 0.91 -20.29
C ALA A 106 8.45 1.28 -21.71
N ALA A 107 7.20 0.98 -22.02
CA ALA A 107 6.61 1.37 -23.32
C ALA A 107 6.60 2.90 -23.48
N TRP A 108 6.21 3.63 -22.45
CA TRP A 108 6.18 5.08 -22.52
C TRP A 108 7.57 5.71 -22.71
N ILE A 109 8.59 5.19 -22.00
CA ILE A 109 9.97 5.69 -22.10
C ILE A 109 10.58 5.36 -23.48
N VAL A 110 10.35 4.15 -23.99
CA VAL A 110 11.00 3.66 -25.22
C VAL A 110 10.23 4.09 -26.47
N ASP A 111 8.92 3.93 -26.44
CA ASP A 111 8.07 4.09 -27.62
C ASP A 111 7.34 5.46 -27.63
N GLY A 112 7.43 6.22 -26.53
CA GLY A 112 6.77 7.52 -26.40
C GLY A 112 5.25 7.46 -26.22
N VAL A 113 4.68 6.28 -26.01
CA VAL A 113 3.23 6.05 -25.89
C VAL A 113 2.89 5.25 -24.64
N THR A 114 1.77 5.57 -24.03
CA THR A 114 1.21 4.77 -22.94
C THR A 114 0.18 3.80 -23.50
N PRO A 115 0.20 2.51 -23.11
CA PRO A 115 -0.81 1.54 -23.55
C PRO A 115 -2.19 1.76 -22.88
N VAL A 116 -2.25 2.59 -21.85
CA VAL A 116 -3.47 2.97 -21.10
C VAL A 116 -3.43 4.45 -20.76
N ASP A 117 -4.59 5.03 -20.47
CA ASP A 117 -4.64 6.40 -19.93
C ASP A 117 -4.12 6.41 -18.48
N LEU A 118 -3.03 7.12 -18.24
CA LEU A 118 -2.40 7.33 -16.94
C LEU A 118 -2.65 8.75 -16.37
N GLY A 119 -3.54 9.53 -16.98
CA GLY A 119 -3.80 10.91 -16.57
C GLY A 119 -4.23 11.06 -15.11
N ALA A 120 -5.00 10.09 -14.59
CA ALA A 120 -5.39 10.06 -13.17
C ALA A 120 -4.20 9.90 -12.21
N PHE A 121 -3.08 9.40 -12.69
CA PHE A 121 -1.85 9.16 -11.91
C PHE A 121 -0.75 10.18 -12.20
N ALA A 122 -1.05 11.23 -12.98
CA ALA A 122 -0.07 12.24 -13.36
C ALA A 122 0.60 12.87 -12.13
N PRO A 123 1.95 13.02 -12.12
CA PRO A 123 2.67 13.59 -10.98
C PRO A 123 2.28 15.03 -10.62
N ASP A 124 1.82 15.79 -11.59
CA ASP A 124 1.41 17.20 -11.44
C ASP A 124 -0.07 17.39 -11.09
N ARG A 125 -0.83 16.29 -10.91
CA ARG A 125 -2.27 16.37 -10.61
C ARG A 125 -2.61 17.17 -9.34
N PHE A 126 -1.65 17.33 -8.41
CA PHE A 126 -1.80 18.13 -7.22
C PHE A 126 -1.35 19.60 -7.37
N ALA A 127 -0.69 19.95 -8.46
CA ALA A 127 -0.11 21.29 -8.66
C ALA A 127 -1.15 22.42 -8.66
N ALA A 128 -2.39 22.13 -9.06
CA ALA A 128 -3.50 23.08 -9.07
C ALA A 128 -4.36 23.04 -7.77
N GLY A 129 -3.88 22.37 -6.72
CA GLY A 129 -4.66 22.18 -5.50
C GLY A 129 -5.84 21.19 -5.65
N ALA A 130 -5.93 20.51 -6.78
CA ALA A 130 -6.90 19.47 -7.00
C ALA A 130 -6.60 18.30 -6.04
N ARG A 131 -7.61 17.85 -5.31
CA ARG A 131 -7.56 16.56 -4.63
C ARG A 131 -8.22 15.56 -5.56
N GLY A 132 -7.48 14.54 -6.00
CA GLY A 132 -8.05 13.40 -6.69
C GLY A 132 -9.13 12.72 -5.83
N GLU A 133 -9.95 11.86 -6.43
CA GLU A 133 -10.82 11.00 -5.64
C GLU A 133 -9.96 10.00 -4.85
N PRO A 134 -10.10 9.95 -3.51
CA PRO A 134 -9.28 9.06 -2.70
C PRO A 134 -9.59 7.59 -2.99
N GLU A 135 -8.54 6.77 -3.10
CA GLU A 135 -8.68 5.32 -3.05
C GLU A 135 -9.24 4.91 -1.67
N ARG A 136 -10.29 4.09 -1.68
CA ARG A 136 -11.00 3.68 -0.46
C ARG A 136 -10.62 2.29 0.06
N ASN A 137 -9.95 1.51 -0.79
CA ASN A 137 -9.57 0.13 -0.47
C ASN A 137 -8.09 0.05 -0.07
N VAL A 138 -7.63 0.99 0.74
CA VAL A 138 -6.27 0.98 1.30
C VAL A 138 -6.21 0.00 2.47
N VAL A 139 -5.15 -0.80 2.56
CA VAL A 139 -4.96 -1.86 3.58
C VAL A 139 -3.86 -1.45 4.53
#